data_67d6cbf057242987d404e2420b02e332
#
_entry.id   67d6cbf057242987d404e2420b02e332
#
_cell.length_a   1.000
_cell.length_b   1.000
_cell.length_c   1.000
_cell.angle_alpha   90.00
_cell.angle_beta   90.00
_cell.angle_gamma   90.00
#
_symmetry.space_group_name_H-M   'P 1'
#
loop_
_entity.id
_entity.type
_entity.pdbx_description
1 polymer ?
#
loop_
_entity_poly.entity_id
_entity_poly.type
_entity_poly.pdbx_seq_one_letter_code
_entity_poly.pdbx_strand_id
1 'polypeptide(L)'
;MLKYFFLLLFSLFAFSLNAQERTVELGRESRIDSVLASVNGEPVTLLDVMLESGRDENRLASMFTGERLYEETAKVRRGVVEEIVIRKLIYSEYREHPFDIKKQHVEDVVDSIARSMGDGTRAGLERRLKSFGATIREVREKAREKIAVDVLLMEHCDRRVFITPRQVYEYYEANQEKWTSPEQISLQLLLVRKDAGKDTTAIVRDLAKMLEGADESVFSRIARENTEGPNASTGGKIGTIDRGSLRSEFQSALKDAETGTVAGPVETAEGFYFLRVAERIPPVKKPFREVAESIRQELFRAEVEKLRTEYRKKLLRLAVVRYYF
;
A
#
# COMPACT_ATOMS: atom_id res chain seq x y z
N MET A 1 64.09 43.40 -50.96
CA MET A 1 63.10 44.03 -50.07
C MET A 1 62.18 42.95 -49.59
N LEU A 2 62.44 42.46 -48.40
CA LEU A 2 61.84 41.28 -47.84
C LEU A 2 60.73 41.70 -46.88
N LYS A 3 59.47 41.32 -47.16
CA LYS A 3 58.35 41.50 -46.27
C LYS A 3 58.15 40.26 -45.44
N TYR A 4 58.38 40.35 -44.14
CA TYR A 4 58.12 39.33 -43.18
C TYR A 4 56.60 39.19 -42.95
N PHE A 5 56.09 37.98 -43.22
CA PHE A 5 54.72 37.60 -42.92
C PHE A 5 54.76 36.90 -41.57
N PHE A 6 54.20 37.51 -40.52
CA PHE A 6 54.11 36.99 -39.21
C PHE A 6 52.81 36.18 -39.11
N LEU A 7 52.90 34.86 -39.12
CA LEU A 7 51.77 33.97 -38.91
C LEU A 7 51.57 33.78 -37.38
N LEU A 8 50.54 34.44 -36.83
CA LEU A 8 50.08 34.23 -35.46
C LEU A 8 49.22 32.96 -35.44
N LEU A 9 49.78 31.86 -34.96
CA LEU A 9 49.05 30.65 -34.62
C LEU A 9 48.28 30.93 -33.33
N PHE A 10 46.98 31.20 -33.47
CA PHE A 10 46.07 31.21 -32.34
C PHE A 10 45.67 29.76 -32.05
N SER A 11 46.35 29.10 -31.10
CA SER A 11 45.96 27.82 -30.58
C SER A 11 44.68 28.01 -29.74
N LEU A 12 43.53 27.73 -30.35
CA LEU A 12 42.28 27.54 -29.62
C LEU A 12 42.43 26.30 -28.72
N PHE A 13 42.79 26.55 -27.48
CA PHE A 13 42.60 25.55 -26.40
C PHE A 13 41.10 25.44 -26.17
N ALA A 14 40.46 24.54 -26.90
CA ALA A 14 39.11 24.11 -26.57
C ALA A 14 39.19 23.38 -25.20
N PHE A 15 38.89 24.12 -24.16
CA PHE A 15 38.61 23.54 -22.85
C PHE A 15 37.29 22.77 -23.01
N SER A 16 37.39 21.51 -23.39
CA SER A 16 36.28 20.54 -23.25
C SER A 16 35.99 20.45 -21.76
N LEU A 17 35.05 21.24 -21.26
CA LEU A 17 34.39 20.94 -20.01
C LEU A 17 33.63 19.60 -20.25
N ASN A 18 34.30 18.50 -20.05
CA ASN A 18 33.68 17.24 -19.78
C ASN A 18 33.03 17.36 -18.39
N ALA A 19 31.89 18.05 -18.31
CA ALA A 19 30.95 17.86 -17.24
C ALA A 19 30.41 16.43 -17.43
N GLN A 20 31.18 15.47 -16.93
CA GLN A 20 30.69 14.14 -16.73
C GLN A 20 29.47 14.32 -15.82
N GLU A 21 28.27 14.23 -16.39
CA GLU A 21 27.02 14.20 -15.63
C GLU A 21 27.14 12.99 -14.69
N ARG A 22 27.58 13.26 -13.45
CA ARG A 22 27.67 12.22 -12.42
C ARG A 22 26.25 11.87 -12.08
N THR A 23 25.79 10.73 -12.57
CA THR A 23 24.53 10.15 -12.14
C THR A 23 24.56 9.89 -10.64
N VAL A 24 23.49 10.28 -9.94
CA VAL A 24 23.38 10.12 -8.49
C VAL A 24 22.78 8.74 -8.21
N GLU A 25 23.46 7.94 -7.40
CA GLU A 25 22.92 6.67 -6.93
C GLU A 25 21.87 6.93 -5.83
N LEU A 26 20.60 6.83 -6.17
CA LEU A 26 19.47 7.22 -5.31
C LEU A 26 19.42 6.52 -3.94
N GLY A 27 19.89 5.28 -3.86
CA GLY A 27 19.82 4.49 -2.62
C GLY A 27 21.00 4.68 -1.67
N ARG A 28 22.09 5.28 -2.14
CA ARG A 28 23.33 5.44 -1.39
C ARG A 28 23.50 6.85 -0.82
N GLU A 29 24.47 7.01 0.05
CA GLU A 29 24.85 8.31 0.58
C GLU A 29 25.38 9.20 -0.55
N SER A 30 24.78 10.39 -0.68
CA SER A 30 25.15 11.41 -1.62
C SER A 30 25.01 12.79 -0.95
N ARG A 31 25.60 13.82 -1.53
CA ARG A 31 25.44 15.17 -1.02
C ARG A 31 23.97 15.57 -1.05
N ILE A 32 23.47 16.15 0.01
CA ILE A 32 22.05 16.57 0.14
C ILE A 32 21.63 17.63 -0.86
N ASP A 33 22.58 18.40 -1.40
CA ASP A 33 22.41 19.41 -2.45
C ASP A 33 22.48 18.82 -3.87
N SER A 34 22.67 17.48 -4.02
CA SER A 34 22.69 16.82 -5.31
C SER A 34 21.36 16.99 -6.03
N VAL A 35 21.42 17.44 -7.29
CA VAL A 35 20.23 17.57 -8.14
C VAL A 35 19.87 16.20 -8.70
N LEU A 36 18.65 15.75 -8.43
CA LEU A 36 18.12 14.46 -8.90
C LEU A 36 17.30 14.61 -10.17
N ALA A 37 16.62 15.73 -10.33
CA ALA A 37 15.89 16.06 -11.57
C ALA A 37 15.87 17.56 -11.79
N SER A 38 15.57 17.97 -13.04
CA SER A 38 15.28 19.36 -13.40
C SER A 38 13.95 19.40 -14.16
N VAL A 39 13.09 20.32 -13.76
CA VAL A 39 11.75 20.54 -14.34
C VAL A 39 11.69 21.95 -14.89
N ASN A 40 11.67 22.12 -16.21
CA ASN A 40 11.70 23.42 -16.88
C ASN A 40 12.83 24.35 -16.35
N GLY A 41 13.98 23.76 -15.99
CA GLY A 41 15.12 24.46 -15.42
C GLY A 41 15.12 24.58 -13.89
N GLU A 42 14.04 24.26 -13.19
CA GLU A 42 14.00 24.24 -11.73
C GLU A 42 14.52 22.90 -11.18
N PRO A 43 15.47 22.90 -10.23
CA PRO A 43 16.03 21.67 -9.69
C PRO A 43 15.06 20.98 -8.71
N VAL A 44 15.18 19.65 -8.65
CA VAL A 44 14.69 18.78 -7.57
C VAL A 44 15.93 18.18 -6.91
N THR A 45 16.14 18.49 -5.64
CA THR A 45 17.34 18.07 -4.90
C THR A 45 17.11 16.80 -4.09
N LEU A 46 18.19 16.13 -3.70
CA LEU A 46 18.11 15.01 -2.77
C LEU A 46 17.46 15.43 -1.44
N LEU A 47 17.73 16.66 -0.97
CA LEU A 47 17.10 17.19 0.24
C LEU A 47 15.56 17.23 0.11
N ASP A 48 15.04 17.73 -1.02
CA ASP A 48 13.60 17.78 -1.27
C ASP A 48 12.99 16.38 -1.15
N VAL A 49 13.67 15.38 -1.71
CA VAL A 49 13.21 13.98 -1.69
C VAL A 49 13.29 13.40 -0.28
N MET A 50 14.39 13.58 0.45
CA MET A 50 14.56 13.05 1.80
C MET A 50 13.55 13.64 2.81
N LEU A 51 13.15 14.89 2.61
CA LEU A 51 12.11 15.51 3.45
C LEU A 51 10.75 14.82 3.32
N GLU A 52 10.47 14.24 2.15
CA GLU A 52 9.22 13.52 1.89
C GLU A 52 9.35 12.01 2.16
N SER A 53 10.46 11.39 1.76
CA SER A 53 10.71 9.95 1.90
C SER A 53 11.15 9.50 3.29
N GLY A 54 11.56 10.42 4.17
CA GLY A 54 12.27 10.09 5.41
C GLY A 54 11.54 9.12 6.36
N ARG A 55 10.21 9.15 6.40
CA ARG A 55 9.43 8.17 7.20
C ARG A 55 9.52 6.76 6.61
N ASP A 56 9.44 6.64 5.29
CA ASP A 56 9.51 5.37 4.60
C ASP A 56 10.94 4.83 4.64
N GLU A 57 11.95 5.67 4.48
CA GLU A 57 13.36 5.29 4.63
C GLU A 57 13.67 4.77 6.03
N ASN A 58 13.18 5.43 7.08
CA ASN A 58 13.33 4.95 8.47
C ASN A 58 12.65 3.60 8.69
N ARG A 59 11.48 3.38 8.10
CA ARG A 59 10.79 2.09 8.15
C ARG A 59 11.60 1.02 7.42
N LEU A 60 12.12 1.31 6.23
CA LEU A 60 12.96 0.39 5.47
C LEU A 60 14.24 0.03 6.24
N ALA A 61 14.89 1.00 6.88
CA ALA A 61 16.08 0.76 7.71
C ALA A 61 15.82 -0.16 8.91
N SER A 62 14.59 -0.23 9.41
CA SER A 62 14.20 -1.20 10.45
C SER A 62 13.96 -2.62 9.93
N MET A 63 13.73 -2.78 8.61
CA MET A 63 13.35 -4.06 7.99
C MET A 63 14.47 -4.68 7.16
N PHE A 64 15.35 -3.87 6.60
CA PHE A 64 16.39 -4.29 5.66
C PHE A 64 17.76 -3.72 6.06
N THR A 65 18.83 -4.39 5.60
CA THR A 65 20.22 -3.95 5.77
C THR A 65 21.02 -4.21 4.49
N GLY A 66 22.18 -3.57 4.35
CA GLY A 66 23.10 -3.77 3.23
C GLY A 66 22.49 -3.38 1.87
N GLU A 67 22.82 -4.12 0.82
CA GLU A 67 22.44 -3.80 -0.57
C GLU A 67 20.92 -3.73 -0.75
N ARG A 68 20.17 -4.61 -0.09
CA ARG A 68 18.69 -4.61 -0.17
C ARG A 68 18.07 -3.34 0.39
N LEU A 69 18.63 -2.77 1.46
CA LEU A 69 18.18 -1.47 1.98
C LEU A 69 18.40 -0.37 0.93
N TYR A 70 19.54 -0.38 0.25
CA TYR A 70 19.83 0.61 -0.79
C TYR A 70 18.87 0.49 -1.99
N GLU A 71 18.60 -0.73 -2.45
CA GLU A 71 17.65 -0.96 -3.54
C GLU A 71 16.23 -0.47 -3.20
N GLU A 72 15.73 -0.82 -2.00
CA GLU A 72 14.39 -0.41 -1.58
C GLU A 72 14.32 1.11 -1.34
N THR A 73 15.37 1.72 -0.76
CA THR A 73 15.47 3.17 -0.60
C THR A 73 15.50 3.87 -1.97
N ALA A 74 16.23 3.33 -2.94
CA ALA A 74 16.26 3.89 -4.30
C ALA A 74 14.89 3.87 -4.97
N LYS A 75 14.10 2.80 -4.79
CA LYS A 75 12.73 2.71 -5.32
C LYS A 75 11.82 3.79 -4.71
N VAL A 76 11.87 3.96 -3.38
CA VAL A 76 11.08 4.98 -2.68
C VAL A 76 11.48 6.38 -3.15
N ARG A 77 12.78 6.68 -3.18
CA ARG A 77 13.28 7.98 -3.63
C ARG A 77 12.90 8.28 -5.07
N ARG A 78 12.96 7.29 -5.97
CA ARG A 78 12.53 7.45 -7.37
C ARG A 78 11.06 7.84 -7.45
N GLY A 79 10.17 7.15 -6.74
CA GLY A 79 8.76 7.51 -6.70
C GLY A 79 8.51 8.92 -6.19
N VAL A 80 9.21 9.33 -5.12
CA VAL A 80 9.10 10.70 -4.57
C VAL A 80 9.62 11.74 -5.55
N VAL A 81 10.73 11.49 -6.27
CA VAL A 81 11.22 12.40 -7.32
C VAL A 81 10.14 12.61 -8.39
N GLU A 82 9.52 11.52 -8.87
CA GLU A 82 8.46 11.59 -9.87
C GLU A 82 7.25 12.40 -9.37
N GLU A 83 6.86 12.22 -8.11
CA GLU A 83 5.77 13.00 -7.50
C GLU A 83 6.11 14.50 -7.39
N ILE A 84 7.33 14.83 -6.96
CA ILE A 84 7.80 16.23 -6.91
C ILE A 84 7.83 16.85 -8.31
N VAL A 85 8.30 16.11 -9.31
CA VAL A 85 8.31 16.56 -10.72
C VAL A 85 6.90 16.92 -11.18
N ILE A 86 5.93 16.02 -10.98
CA ILE A 86 4.53 16.26 -11.36
C ILE A 86 3.93 17.45 -10.61
N ARG A 87 4.18 17.56 -9.31
CA ARG A 87 3.71 18.70 -8.49
C ARG A 87 4.25 20.03 -9.00
N LYS A 88 5.54 20.10 -9.33
CA LYS A 88 6.16 21.28 -9.92
C LYS A 88 5.54 21.64 -11.28
N LEU A 89 5.22 20.64 -12.10
CA LEU A 89 4.55 20.86 -13.39
C LEU A 89 3.13 21.42 -13.21
N ILE A 90 2.34 20.86 -12.29
CA ILE A 90 1.01 21.38 -11.98
C ILE A 90 1.12 22.80 -11.41
N TYR A 91 2.08 23.05 -10.52
CA TYR A 91 2.27 24.37 -9.94
C TYR A 91 2.75 25.42 -10.97
N SER A 92 3.47 25.00 -12.03
CA SER A 92 3.83 25.92 -13.12
C SER A 92 2.59 26.44 -13.87
N GLU A 93 1.55 25.62 -14.03
CA GLU A 93 0.27 26.08 -14.60
C GLU A 93 -0.39 27.17 -13.74
N TYR A 94 -0.36 27.00 -12.40
CA TYR A 94 -0.81 28.05 -11.48
C TYR A 94 -0.02 29.34 -11.63
N ARG A 95 1.30 29.28 -11.84
CA ARG A 95 2.14 30.47 -12.03
C ARG A 95 1.85 31.21 -13.34
N GLU A 96 1.48 30.47 -14.38
CA GLU A 96 1.07 31.04 -15.67
C GLU A 96 -0.34 31.66 -15.60
N HIS A 97 -1.25 31.02 -14.87
CA HIS A 97 -2.65 31.41 -14.72
C HIS A 97 -3.06 31.46 -13.24
N PRO A 98 -2.56 32.45 -12.47
CA PRO A 98 -2.80 32.50 -11.04
C PRO A 98 -4.26 32.80 -10.70
N PHE A 99 -4.79 32.07 -9.72
CA PHE A 99 -6.08 32.36 -9.09
C PHE A 99 -5.87 32.75 -7.62
N ASP A 100 -6.88 33.41 -7.02
CA ASP A 100 -6.76 33.88 -5.64
C ASP A 100 -6.83 32.70 -4.65
N ILE A 101 -5.79 32.59 -3.81
CA ILE A 101 -5.74 31.68 -2.69
C ILE A 101 -5.86 32.52 -1.41
N LYS A 102 -7.03 32.43 -0.77
CA LYS A 102 -7.30 33.17 0.47
C LYS A 102 -6.24 32.88 1.53
N LYS A 103 -5.73 33.95 2.15
CA LYS A 103 -4.70 33.86 3.20
C LYS A 103 -5.13 32.89 4.32
N GLN A 104 -6.42 32.86 4.66
CA GLN A 104 -6.96 31.98 5.70
C GLN A 104 -6.68 30.49 5.38
N HIS A 105 -6.89 30.04 4.15
CA HIS A 105 -6.63 28.64 3.77
C HIS A 105 -5.14 28.27 3.91
N VAL A 106 -4.24 29.21 3.60
CA VAL A 106 -2.80 29.00 3.82
C VAL A 106 -2.49 28.85 5.30
N GLU A 107 -3.05 29.73 6.14
CA GLU A 107 -2.85 29.67 7.59
C GLU A 107 -3.47 28.38 8.20
N ASP A 108 -4.62 27.91 7.71
CA ASP A 108 -5.24 26.65 8.14
C ASP A 108 -4.32 25.44 7.87
N VAL A 109 -3.63 25.42 6.72
CA VAL A 109 -2.62 24.41 6.41
C VAL A 109 -1.42 24.52 7.34
N VAL A 110 -0.93 25.72 7.60
CA VAL A 110 0.18 25.97 8.54
C VAL A 110 -0.20 25.49 9.96
N ASP A 111 -1.42 25.76 10.40
CA ASP A 111 -1.93 25.29 11.70
C ASP A 111 -2.07 23.77 11.75
N SER A 112 -2.46 23.15 10.64
CA SER A 112 -2.49 21.69 10.54
C SER A 112 -1.08 21.08 10.67
N ILE A 113 -0.09 21.70 10.02
CA ILE A 113 1.32 21.30 10.14
C ILE A 113 1.80 21.49 11.59
N ALA A 114 1.48 22.63 12.23
CA ALA A 114 1.85 22.87 13.62
C ALA A 114 1.27 21.82 14.58
N ARG A 115 0.02 21.39 14.36
CA ARG A 115 -0.62 20.31 15.15
C ARG A 115 0.06 18.95 14.96
N SER A 116 0.61 18.68 13.79
CA SER A 116 1.28 17.40 13.49
C SER A 116 2.77 17.38 13.84
N MET A 117 3.39 18.56 14.06
CA MET A 117 4.81 18.70 14.31
C MET A 117 5.07 19.43 15.65
N GLY A 118 5.83 18.79 16.53
CA GLY A 118 6.25 19.40 17.80
C GLY A 118 5.18 19.35 18.89
N ASP A 119 4.97 20.47 19.58
CA ASP A 119 4.03 20.60 20.70
C ASP A 119 2.59 21.01 20.28
N GLY A 120 2.30 20.97 18.99
CA GLY A 120 1.00 21.35 18.43
C GLY A 120 0.76 22.86 18.31
N THR A 121 1.75 23.67 18.65
CA THR A 121 1.64 25.14 18.59
C THR A 121 2.45 25.74 17.44
N ARG A 122 2.07 26.94 16.96
CA ARG A 122 2.88 27.69 15.97
C ARG A 122 4.28 28.01 16.50
N ALA A 123 4.40 28.37 17.79
CA ALA A 123 5.68 28.64 18.40
C ALA A 123 6.58 27.40 18.44
N GLY A 124 6.00 26.21 18.71
CA GLY A 124 6.70 24.93 18.62
C GLY A 124 7.16 24.61 17.20
N LEU A 125 6.29 24.86 16.22
CA LEU A 125 6.65 24.71 14.81
C LEU A 125 7.83 25.65 14.45
N GLU A 126 7.79 26.93 14.81
CA GLU A 126 8.86 27.88 14.52
C GLU A 126 10.19 27.47 15.16
N ARG A 127 10.20 27.04 16.43
CA ARG A 127 11.40 26.52 17.08
C ARG A 127 12.00 25.34 16.32
N ARG A 128 11.14 24.41 15.90
CA ARG A 128 11.57 23.22 15.16
C ARG A 128 12.10 23.57 13.76
N LEU A 129 11.41 24.47 13.04
CA LEU A 129 11.88 24.95 11.73
C LEU A 129 13.26 25.62 11.86
N LYS A 130 13.46 26.45 12.88
CA LYS A 130 14.74 27.13 13.13
C LYS A 130 15.89 26.12 13.35
N SER A 131 15.64 24.96 13.99
CA SER A 131 16.67 23.94 14.17
C SER A 131 17.09 23.26 12.84
N PHE A 132 16.27 23.36 11.81
CA PHE A 132 16.56 22.90 10.45
C PHE A 132 16.96 24.01 9.48
N GLY A 133 17.12 25.25 9.97
CA GLY A 133 17.44 26.41 9.12
C GLY A 133 16.28 26.90 8.24
N ALA A 134 15.05 26.45 8.54
CA ALA A 134 13.84 26.79 7.79
C ALA A 134 13.01 27.87 8.50
N THR A 135 12.11 28.52 7.76
CA THR A 135 11.27 29.62 8.22
C THR A 135 9.77 29.33 8.04
N ILE A 136 8.95 29.98 8.84
CA ILE A 136 7.48 29.91 8.69
C ILE A 136 7.01 30.48 7.34
N ARG A 137 7.77 31.38 6.74
CA ARG A 137 7.50 31.92 5.40
C ARG A 137 7.58 30.81 4.35
N GLU A 138 8.62 29.99 4.38
CA GLU A 138 8.78 28.84 3.48
C GLU A 138 7.67 27.83 3.64
N VAL A 139 7.22 27.59 4.88
CA VAL A 139 6.04 26.72 5.14
C VAL A 139 4.78 27.30 4.49
N ARG A 140 4.57 28.63 4.57
CA ARG A 140 3.44 29.29 3.89
C ARG A 140 3.52 29.18 2.36
N GLU A 141 4.71 29.32 1.80
CA GLU A 141 4.91 29.17 0.34
C GLU A 141 4.61 27.74 -0.10
N LYS A 142 5.11 26.71 0.62
CA LYS A 142 4.78 25.30 0.37
C LYS A 142 3.29 25.01 0.60
N ALA A 143 2.66 25.62 1.59
CA ALA A 143 1.21 25.48 1.81
C ALA A 143 0.41 26.07 0.62
N ARG A 144 0.82 27.23 0.10
CA ARG A 144 0.20 27.83 -1.08
C ARG A 144 0.39 26.97 -2.33
N GLU A 145 1.59 26.44 -2.54
CA GLU A 145 1.86 25.49 -3.64
C GLU A 145 0.94 24.28 -3.55
N LYS A 146 0.85 23.67 -2.36
CA LYS A 146 -0.03 22.52 -2.13
C LYS A 146 -1.48 22.84 -2.46
N ILE A 147 -2.01 23.97 -1.96
CA ILE A 147 -3.40 24.40 -2.24
C ILE A 147 -3.61 24.58 -3.74
N ALA A 148 -2.68 25.26 -4.42
CA ALA A 148 -2.78 25.48 -5.87
C ALA A 148 -2.84 24.15 -6.63
N VAL A 149 -1.96 23.21 -6.30
CA VAL A 149 -1.92 21.87 -6.91
C VAL A 149 -3.22 21.10 -6.63
N ASP A 150 -3.71 21.11 -5.38
CA ASP A 150 -4.95 20.42 -5.01
C ASP A 150 -6.17 21.00 -5.77
N VAL A 151 -6.24 22.33 -5.91
CA VAL A 151 -7.30 23.00 -6.67
C VAL A 151 -7.25 22.63 -8.15
N LEU A 152 -6.07 22.64 -8.77
CA LEU A 152 -5.92 22.28 -10.18
C LEU A 152 -6.26 20.79 -10.42
N LEU A 153 -5.83 19.89 -9.55
CA LEU A 153 -6.22 18.48 -9.62
C LEU A 153 -7.73 18.28 -9.49
N MET A 154 -8.35 18.99 -8.56
CA MET A 154 -9.81 18.97 -8.40
C MET A 154 -10.51 19.48 -9.67
N GLU A 155 -10.05 20.57 -10.26
CA GLU A 155 -10.67 21.17 -11.46
C GLU A 155 -10.46 20.33 -12.72
N HIS A 156 -9.25 19.84 -12.93
CA HIS A 156 -8.91 19.07 -14.14
C HIS A 156 -9.36 17.60 -14.08
N CYS A 157 -9.51 17.04 -12.88
CA CYS A 157 -9.78 15.63 -12.70
C CYS A 157 -11.07 15.38 -11.91
N ASP A 158 -11.12 15.74 -10.63
CA ASP A 158 -12.17 15.26 -9.72
C ASP A 158 -13.56 15.77 -10.12
N ARG A 159 -13.69 17.07 -10.49
CA ARG A 159 -14.97 17.67 -10.94
C ARG A 159 -15.49 17.17 -12.26
N ARG A 160 -14.66 16.49 -13.03
CA ARG A 160 -15.06 15.93 -14.34
C ARG A 160 -15.63 14.53 -14.24
N VAL A 161 -15.51 13.89 -13.09
CA VAL A 161 -16.01 12.54 -12.87
C VAL A 161 -17.46 12.60 -12.42
N PHE A 162 -18.29 11.92 -13.16
CA PHE A 162 -19.70 11.69 -12.79
C PHE A 162 -20.02 10.22 -12.94
N ILE A 163 -20.36 9.57 -11.82
CA ILE A 163 -20.76 8.16 -11.80
C ILE A 163 -22.27 8.06 -11.76
N THR A 164 -22.83 7.53 -12.82
CA THR A 164 -24.28 7.35 -12.95
C THR A 164 -24.79 6.17 -12.11
N PRO A 165 -26.04 6.18 -11.63
CA PRO A 165 -26.66 5.04 -10.94
C PRO A 165 -26.63 3.76 -11.77
N ARG A 166 -26.71 3.86 -13.08
CA ARG A 166 -26.61 2.73 -14.01
C ARG A 166 -25.24 2.06 -13.95
N GLN A 167 -24.16 2.82 -14.00
CA GLN A 167 -22.80 2.29 -13.89
C GLN A 167 -22.59 1.56 -12.54
N VAL A 168 -23.13 2.11 -11.45
CA VAL A 168 -23.08 1.49 -10.12
C VAL A 168 -23.80 0.14 -10.13
N TYR A 169 -24.97 0.07 -10.73
CA TYR A 169 -25.74 -1.17 -10.82
C TYR A 169 -25.07 -2.21 -11.74
N GLU A 170 -24.59 -1.80 -12.92
CA GLU A 170 -23.86 -2.67 -13.85
C GLU A 170 -22.60 -3.25 -13.20
N TYR A 171 -21.86 -2.44 -12.41
CA TYR A 171 -20.71 -2.91 -11.66
C TYR A 171 -21.08 -3.92 -10.58
N TYR A 172 -22.18 -3.68 -9.85
CA TYR A 172 -22.70 -4.63 -8.86
C TYR A 172 -23.04 -5.97 -9.50
N GLU A 173 -23.77 -5.99 -10.60
CA GLU A 173 -24.12 -7.21 -11.32
C GLU A 173 -22.90 -7.97 -11.87
N ALA A 174 -21.93 -7.23 -12.42
CA ALA A 174 -20.72 -7.82 -12.97
C ALA A 174 -19.74 -8.37 -11.91
N ASN A 175 -19.88 -7.93 -10.65
CA ASN A 175 -18.94 -8.29 -9.57
C ASN A 175 -19.64 -8.86 -8.34
N GLN A 176 -20.67 -9.68 -8.54
CA GLN A 176 -21.50 -10.20 -7.43
C GLN A 176 -20.71 -10.95 -6.37
N GLU A 177 -19.62 -11.61 -6.75
CA GLU A 177 -18.74 -12.35 -5.84
C GLU A 177 -18.12 -11.43 -4.79
N LYS A 178 -17.78 -10.17 -5.14
CA LYS A 178 -17.25 -9.17 -4.19
C LYS A 178 -18.24 -8.80 -3.09
N TRP A 179 -19.52 -8.94 -3.38
CA TRP A 179 -20.62 -8.53 -2.48
C TRP A 179 -21.33 -9.69 -1.84
N THR A 180 -20.81 -10.90 -2.05
CA THR A 180 -21.30 -12.13 -1.41
C THR A 180 -20.32 -12.51 -0.30
N SER A 181 -20.83 -12.64 0.93
CA SER A 181 -19.99 -13.15 2.02
C SER A 181 -19.58 -14.57 1.69
N PRO A 182 -18.35 -14.99 2.00
CA PRO A 182 -17.97 -16.39 1.81
C PRO A 182 -18.84 -17.31 2.67
N GLU A 183 -18.96 -18.57 2.24
CA GLU A 183 -19.52 -19.61 3.10
C GLU A 183 -18.65 -19.74 4.36
N GLN A 184 -19.28 -19.67 5.52
CA GLN A 184 -18.62 -19.87 6.80
C GLN A 184 -19.04 -21.19 7.42
N ILE A 185 -18.12 -21.78 8.15
CA ILE A 185 -18.35 -23.05 8.83
C ILE A 185 -17.85 -22.98 10.27
N SER A 186 -18.68 -23.36 11.21
CA SER A 186 -18.30 -23.52 12.61
C SER A 186 -17.86 -24.95 12.83
N LEU A 187 -16.64 -25.14 13.34
CA LEU A 187 -16.01 -26.45 13.45
C LEU A 187 -15.58 -26.76 14.88
N GLN A 188 -15.61 -28.04 15.16
CA GLN A 188 -14.82 -28.65 16.22
C GLN A 188 -13.78 -29.57 15.60
N LEU A 189 -12.61 -29.66 16.21
CA LEU A 189 -11.45 -30.40 15.70
C LEU A 189 -10.87 -31.32 16.78
N LEU A 190 -10.55 -32.56 16.38
CA LEU A 190 -9.74 -33.48 17.15
C LEU A 190 -8.52 -33.87 16.32
N LEU A 191 -7.33 -33.70 16.88
CA LEU A 191 -6.05 -34.05 16.26
C LEU A 191 -5.39 -35.17 17.01
N VAL A 192 -4.99 -36.23 16.29
CA VAL A 192 -4.08 -37.30 16.75
C VAL A 192 -2.78 -37.12 15.95
N ARG A 193 -1.69 -36.73 16.59
CA ARG A 193 -0.40 -36.52 15.93
C ARG A 193 0.24 -37.83 15.50
N LYS A 194 0.99 -37.81 14.41
CA LYS A 194 1.85 -38.92 14.02
C LYS A 194 3.05 -38.95 14.96
N ASP A 195 3.14 -40.03 15.76
CA ASP A 195 4.25 -40.26 16.68
C ASP A 195 4.79 -41.67 16.45
N ALA A 196 6.11 -41.78 16.23
CA ALA A 196 6.78 -43.06 15.99
C ALA A 196 6.73 -44.03 17.18
N GLY A 197 6.40 -43.54 18.37
CA GLY A 197 6.30 -44.37 19.60
C GLY A 197 4.88 -44.92 19.88
N LYS A 198 3.86 -44.54 19.08
CA LYS A 198 2.46 -44.92 19.30
C LYS A 198 1.89 -45.66 18.08
N ASP A 199 1.02 -46.64 18.33
CA ASP A 199 0.19 -47.21 17.25
C ASP A 199 -0.94 -46.24 16.88
N THR A 200 -0.57 -45.20 16.18
CA THR A 200 -1.47 -44.14 15.74
C THR A 200 -2.63 -44.68 14.90
N THR A 201 -2.38 -45.73 14.11
CA THR A 201 -3.41 -46.35 13.26
C THR A 201 -4.51 -47.04 14.08
N ALA A 202 -4.15 -47.72 15.16
CA ALA A 202 -5.13 -48.32 16.04
C ALA A 202 -5.96 -47.27 16.78
N ILE A 203 -5.29 -46.21 17.31
CA ILE A 203 -5.97 -45.09 17.99
C ILE A 203 -6.97 -44.41 17.06
N VAL A 204 -6.54 -44.07 15.84
CA VAL A 204 -7.40 -43.41 14.84
C VAL A 204 -8.61 -44.25 14.48
N ARG A 205 -8.43 -45.59 14.32
CA ARG A 205 -9.52 -46.52 14.02
C ARG A 205 -10.55 -46.61 15.15
N ASP A 206 -10.09 -46.64 16.39
CA ASP A 206 -10.97 -46.70 17.55
C ASP A 206 -11.72 -45.36 17.75
N LEU A 207 -11.05 -44.26 17.59
CA LEU A 207 -11.69 -42.93 17.59
C LEU A 207 -12.72 -42.79 16.45
N ALA A 208 -12.43 -43.27 15.26
CA ALA A 208 -13.39 -43.25 14.16
C ALA A 208 -14.70 -43.93 14.51
N LYS A 209 -14.64 -45.14 15.18
CA LYS A 209 -15.84 -45.85 15.65
C LYS A 209 -16.59 -45.08 16.74
N MET A 210 -15.84 -44.45 17.68
CA MET A 210 -16.45 -43.68 18.77
C MET A 210 -17.12 -42.37 18.28
N LEU A 211 -16.64 -41.83 17.18
CA LEU A 211 -17.12 -40.57 16.58
C LEU A 211 -18.20 -40.82 15.51
N GLU A 212 -18.47 -42.03 15.12
CA GLU A 212 -19.55 -42.36 14.20
C GLU A 212 -20.91 -41.98 14.79
N GLY A 213 -21.60 -41.01 14.15
CA GLY A 213 -22.86 -40.46 14.64
C GLY A 213 -22.78 -39.67 15.95
N ALA A 214 -21.58 -39.26 16.37
CA ALA A 214 -21.39 -38.51 17.61
C ALA A 214 -22.02 -37.11 17.53
N ASP A 215 -22.84 -36.79 18.51
CA ASP A 215 -23.36 -35.44 18.73
C ASP A 215 -22.28 -34.49 19.29
N GLU A 216 -22.63 -33.22 19.54
CA GLU A 216 -21.70 -32.23 20.07
C GLU A 216 -21.14 -32.63 21.44
N SER A 217 -21.94 -33.20 22.30
CA SER A 217 -21.56 -33.55 23.68
C SER A 217 -20.54 -34.69 23.69
N VAL A 218 -20.80 -35.72 22.89
CA VAL A 218 -19.93 -36.89 22.71
C VAL A 218 -18.61 -36.48 22.04
N PHE A 219 -18.66 -35.69 20.93
CA PHE A 219 -17.47 -35.22 20.28
C PHE A 219 -16.62 -34.36 21.22
N SER A 220 -17.25 -33.40 21.92
CA SER A 220 -16.54 -32.51 22.86
C SER A 220 -15.86 -33.27 23.99
N ARG A 221 -16.47 -34.32 24.50
CA ARG A 221 -15.86 -35.17 25.53
C ARG A 221 -14.67 -35.93 24.98
N ILE A 222 -14.82 -36.60 23.85
CA ILE A 222 -13.74 -37.35 23.20
C ILE A 222 -12.59 -36.43 22.82
N ALA A 223 -12.89 -35.24 22.31
CA ALA A 223 -11.88 -34.25 21.98
C ALA A 223 -11.11 -33.77 23.21
N ARG A 224 -11.75 -33.53 24.35
CA ARG A 224 -11.05 -33.16 25.60
C ARG A 224 -10.08 -34.24 26.07
N GLU A 225 -10.45 -35.51 25.90
CA GLU A 225 -9.66 -36.61 26.38
C GLU A 225 -8.52 -37.01 25.43
N ASN A 226 -8.68 -36.80 24.11
CA ASN A 226 -7.80 -37.40 23.11
C ASN A 226 -7.13 -36.42 22.16
N THR A 227 -7.56 -35.14 22.10
CA THR A 227 -6.92 -34.24 21.13
C THR A 227 -5.53 -33.76 21.58
N GLU A 228 -4.58 -33.88 20.70
CA GLU A 228 -3.23 -33.33 20.84
C GLU A 228 -3.13 -31.97 20.14
N GLY A 229 -4.25 -31.42 19.70
CA GLY A 229 -4.37 -30.12 19.03
C GLY A 229 -4.73 -28.96 19.98
N PRO A 230 -4.90 -27.78 19.45
CA PRO A 230 -5.36 -26.61 20.21
C PRO A 230 -6.83 -26.82 20.66
N ASN A 231 -7.23 -26.08 21.69
CA ASN A 231 -8.62 -26.08 22.21
C ASN A 231 -9.14 -27.39 22.81
N ALA A 232 -8.25 -28.25 23.31
CA ALA A 232 -8.65 -29.45 24.03
C ALA A 232 -9.64 -29.14 25.18
N SER A 233 -9.35 -28.12 26.00
CA SER A 233 -10.19 -27.73 27.14
C SER A 233 -11.59 -27.27 26.73
N THR A 234 -11.78 -26.79 25.53
CA THR A 234 -13.08 -26.37 24.98
C THR A 234 -13.79 -27.46 24.15
N GLY A 235 -13.27 -28.69 24.17
CA GLY A 235 -13.82 -29.80 23.38
C GLY A 235 -13.54 -29.64 21.87
N GLY A 236 -12.41 -29.06 21.52
CA GLY A 236 -11.97 -28.91 20.15
C GLY A 236 -12.64 -27.76 19.38
N LYS A 237 -13.41 -26.87 20.03
CA LYS A 237 -14.09 -25.74 19.34
C LYS A 237 -13.10 -24.77 18.76
N ILE A 238 -13.16 -24.57 17.44
CA ILE A 238 -12.30 -23.59 16.72
C ILE A 238 -13.06 -22.28 16.45
N GLY A 239 -14.39 -22.33 16.46
CA GLY A 239 -15.26 -21.22 16.09
C GLY A 239 -15.63 -21.22 14.62
N THR A 240 -16.13 -20.06 14.15
CA THR A 240 -16.59 -19.88 12.77
C THR A 240 -15.44 -19.37 11.90
N ILE A 241 -15.21 -20.04 10.78
CA ILE A 241 -14.10 -19.78 9.84
C ILE A 241 -14.66 -19.73 8.42
N ASP A 242 -14.11 -18.87 7.57
CA ASP A 242 -14.41 -18.91 6.14
C ASP A 242 -13.93 -20.23 5.55
N ARG A 243 -14.82 -20.95 4.87
CA ARG A 243 -14.51 -22.26 4.29
C ARG A 243 -13.32 -22.21 3.35
N GLY A 244 -13.19 -21.13 2.58
CA GLY A 244 -12.06 -20.94 1.67
C GLY A 244 -10.71 -20.76 2.36
N SER A 245 -10.68 -20.41 3.65
CA SER A 245 -9.46 -20.27 4.45
C SER A 245 -8.98 -21.59 5.08
N LEU A 246 -9.76 -22.66 4.98
CA LEU A 246 -9.36 -23.97 5.48
C LEU A 246 -8.30 -24.60 4.58
N ARG A 247 -7.48 -25.51 5.15
CA ARG A 247 -6.54 -26.33 4.38
C ARG A 247 -7.28 -27.14 3.32
N SER A 248 -6.67 -27.42 2.18
CA SER A 248 -7.27 -28.15 1.05
C SER A 248 -7.84 -29.52 1.45
N GLU A 249 -7.14 -30.24 2.34
CA GLU A 249 -7.56 -31.52 2.86
C GLU A 249 -8.88 -31.40 3.64
N PHE A 250 -9.02 -30.35 4.45
CA PHE A 250 -10.23 -30.08 5.20
C PHE A 250 -11.38 -29.65 4.30
N GLN A 251 -11.10 -28.78 3.32
CA GLN A 251 -12.09 -28.35 2.31
C GLN A 251 -12.67 -29.56 1.57
N SER A 252 -11.81 -30.53 1.21
CA SER A 252 -12.20 -31.75 0.52
C SER A 252 -13.05 -32.65 1.40
N ALA A 253 -12.63 -32.86 2.64
CA ALA A 253 -13.36 -33.72 3.60
C ALA A 253 -14.71 -33.12 4.02
N LEU A 254 -14.81 -31.80 4.04
CA LEU A 254 -16.02 -31.07 4.43
C LEU A 254 -16.92 -30.71 3.25
N LYS A 255 -16.58 -31.11 2.01
CA LYS A 255 -17.33 -30.71 0.82
C LYS A 255 -18.83 -31.05 0.94
N ASP A 256 -19.11 -32.27 1.30
CA ASP A 256 -20.49 -32.83 1.37
C ASP A 256 -20.94 -33.13 2.81
N ALA A 257 -20.13 -32.71 3.82
CA ALA A 257 -20.45 -32.95 5.23
C ALA A 257 -21.60 -32.05 5.69
N GLU A 258 -22.66 -32.62 6.22
CA GLU A 258 -23.81 -31.91 6.76
C GLU A 258 -23.54 -31.37 8.17
N THR A 259 -24.35 -30.38 8.59
CA THR A 259 -24.33 -29.89 9.98
C THR A 259 -24.59 -31.04 10.96
N GLY A 260 -23.79 -31.16 12.00
CA GLY A 260 -23.86 -32.20 13.01
C GLY A 260 -23.00 -33.42 12.69
N THR A 261 -22.51 -33.59 11.46
CA THR A 261 -21.71 -34.77 11.08
C THR A 261 -20.23 -34.60 11.42
N VAL A 262 -19.54 -35.73 11.57
CA VAL A 262 -18.08 -35.79 11.74
C VAL A 262 -17.46 -36.33 10.46
N ALA A 263 -16.56 -35.57 9.90
CA ALA A 263 -15.72 -35.92 8.75
C ALA A 263 -14.32 -36.37 9.24
N GLY A 264 -13.80 -37.44 8.69
CA GLY A 264 -12.48 -37.96 9.03
C GLY A 264 -12.44 -39.48 9.15
N PRO A 265 -11.28 -40.06 9.38
CA PRO A 265 -9.99 -39.38 9.62
C PRO A 265 -9.43 -38.68 8.37
N VAL A 266 -9.03 -37.44 8.52
CA VAL A 266 -8.33 -36.65 7.46
C VAL A 266 -6.84 -36.68 7.73
N GLU A 267 -6.08 -37.29 6.86
CA GLU A 267 -4.64 -37.44 7.01
C GLU A 267 -3.94 -36.19 6.53
N THR A 268 -2.99 -35.67 7.34
CA THR A 268 -2.09 -34.55 7.01
C THR A 268 -0.66 -34.89 7.38
N ALA A 269 0.27 -33.98 7.09
CA ALA A 269 1.66 -34.13 7.52
C ALA A 269 1.80 -34.17 9.06
N GLU A 270 0.96 -33.44 9.78
CA GLU A 270 1.01 -33.36 11.26
C GLU A 270 0.38 -34.58 11.97
N GLY A 271 -0.66 -35.16 11.36
CA GLY A 271 -1.43 -36.20 11.99
C GLY A 271 -2.76 -36.44 11.30
N PHE A 272 -3.67 -37.06 12.04
CA PHE A 272 -5.03 -37.39 11.62
C PHE A 272 -6.01 -36.46 12.34
N TYR A 273 -6.93 -35.93 11.57
CA TYR A 273 -7.93 -34.98 12.04
C TYR A 273 -9.34 -35.57 11.91
N PHE A 274 -10.15 -35.32 12.93
CA PHE A 274 -11.59 -35.47 12.85
C PHE A 274 -12.22 -34.11 12.99
N LEU A 275 -13.12 -33.79 12.06
CA LEU A 275 -13.73 -32.46 11.93
C LEU A 275 -15.26 -32.61 12.12
N ARG A 276 -15.81 -32.02 13.16
CA ARG A 276 -17.26 -31.96 13.33
C ARG A 276 -17.78 -30.61 12.83
N VAL A 277 -18.76 -30.67 11.95
CA VAL A 277 -19.47 -29.48 11.47
C VAL A 277 -20.51 -29.09 12.53
N ALA A 278 -20.25 -28.02 13.26
CA ALA A 278 -21.22 -27.50 14.23
C ALA A 278 -22.33 -26.70 13.54
N GLU A 279 -21.97 -25.88 12.56
CA GLU A 279 -22.90 -25.04 11.81
C GLU A 279 -22.31 -24.69 10.44
N ARG A 280 -23.19 -24.57 9.43
CA ARG A 280 -22.86 -23.97 8.13
C ARG A 280 -23.64 -22.70 7.96
N ILE A 281 -22.92 -21.61 7.68
CA ILE A 281 -23.51 -20.32 7.37
C ILE A 281 -23.35 -20.12 5.86
N PRO A 282 -24.44 -20.14 5.11
CA PRO A 282 -24.38 -20.03 3.65
C PRO A 282 -23.87 -18.66 3.22
N PRO A 283 -23.34 -18.56 2.01
CA PRO A 283 -22.99 -17.28 1.42
C PRO A 283 -24.21 -16.34 1.38
N VAL A 284 -24.03 -15.11 1.82
CA VAL A 284 -25.10 -14.11 1.81
C VAL A 284 -24.71 -12.99 0.86
N LYS A 285 -25.50 -12.80 -0.20
CA LYS A 285 -25.34 -11.68 -1.12
C LYS A 285 -25.88 -10.41 -0.47
N LYS A 286 -25.01 -9.41 -0.31
CA LYS A 286 -25.40 -8.09 0.18
C LYS A 286 -26.31 -7.41 -0.83
N PRO A 287 -27.47 -6.90 -0.43
CA PRO A 287 -28.38 -6.19 -1.33
C PRO A 287 -27.71 -4.96 -1.94
N PHE A 288 -28.03 -4.66 -3.19
CA PHE A 288 -27.49 -3.49 -3.91
C PHE A 288 -27.53 -2.21 -3.09
N ARG A 289 -28.64 -1.92 -2.41
CA ARG A 289 -28.84 -0.71 -1.61
C ARG A 289 -27.79 -0.53 -0.49
N GLU A 290 -27.25 -1.61 0.04
CA GLU A 290 -26.27 -1.59 1.12
C GLU A 290 -24.86 -1.29 0.61
N VAL A 291 -24.57 -1.65 -0.64
CA VAL A 291 -23.23 -1.54 -1.23
C VAL A 291 -23.14 -0.44 -2.30
N ALA A 292 -24.26 0.12 -2.76
CA ALA A 292 -24.32 1.06 -3.86
C ALA A 292 -23.41 2.29 -3.65
N GLU A 293 -23.37 2.85 -2.43
CA GLU A 293 -22.53 4.00 -2.14
C GLU A 293 -21.03 3.64 -2.12
N SER A 294 -20.70 2.48 -1.59
CA SER A 294 -19.33 1.95 -1.61
C SER A 294 -18.84 1.72 -3.05
N ILE A 295 -19.69 1.15 -3.90
CA ILE A 295 -19.40 0.95 -5.32
C ILE A 295 -19.22 2.29 -6.02
N ARG A 296 -20.10 3.26 -5.77
CA ARG A 296 -19.98 4.60 -6.36
C ARG A 296 -18.63 5.24 -6.03
N GLN A 297 -18.21 5.14 -4.77
CA GLN A 297 -16.92 5.68 -4.31
C GLN A 297 -15.74 4.93 -4.94
N GLU A 298 -15.83 3.61 -5.11
CA GLU A 298 -14.80 2.80 -5.79
C GLU A 298 -14.65 3.25 -7.24
N LEU A 299 -15.75 3.34 -7.98
CA LEU A 299 -15.77 3.78 -9.37
C LEU A 299 -15.29 5.23 -9.53
N PHE A 300 -15.73 6.12 -8.64
CA PHE A 300 -15.29 7.51 -8.62
C PHE A 300 -13.77 7.60 -8.46
N ARG A 301 -13.19 6.91 -7.48
CA ARG A 301 -11.73 6.90 -7.25
C ARG A 301 -10.97 6.35 -8.45
N ALA A 302 -11.46 5.27 -9.05
CA ALA A 302 -10.84 4.67 -10.23
C ALA A 302 -10.83 5.63 -11.43
N GLU A 303 -11.94 6.33 -11.69
CA GLU A 303 -12.05 7.27 -12.81
C GLU A 303 -11.23 8.55 -12.54
N VAL A 304 -11.20 9.06 -11.31
CA VAL A 304 -10.33 10.16 -10.90
C VAL A 304 -8.87 9.81 -11.14
N GLU A 305 -8.42 8.63 -10.71
CA GLU A 305 -7.01 8.22 -10.89
C GLU A 305 -6.64 8.06 -12.35
N LYS A 306 -7.55 7.58 -13.18
CA LYS A 306 -7.38 7.55 -14.63
C LYS A 306 -7.20 8.95 -15.21
N LEU A 307 -8.06 9.91 -14.86
CA LEU A 307 -7.95 11.29 -15.32
C LEU A 307 -6.66 11.96 -14.81
N ARG A 308 -6.27 11.71 -13.56
CA ARG A 308 -5.00 12.21 -13.01
C ARG A 308 -3.80 11.64 -13.77
N THR A 309 -3.84 10.35 -14.13
CA THR A 309 -2.81 9.71 -14.94
C THR A 309 -2.71 10.34 -16.33
N GLU A 310 -3.85 10.59 -16.97
CA GLU A 310 -3.88 11.26 -18.28
C GLU A 310 -3.37 12.70 -18.20
N TYR A 311 -3.76 13.44 -17.16
CA TYR A 311 -3.28 14.80 -16.91
C TYR A 311 -1.78 14.83 -16.67
N ARG A 312 -1.23 13.94 -15.84
CA ARG A 312 0.22 13.77 -15.65
C ARG A 312 0.95 13.51 -16.97
N LYS A 313 0.45 12.59 -17.80
CA LYS A 313 1.02 12.30 -19.13
C LYS A 313 1.00 13.51 -20.06
N LYS A 314 -0.07 14.31 -20.00
CA LYS A 314 -0.18 15.55 -20.78
C LYS A 314 0.90 16.54 -20.33
N LEU A 315 1.04 16.79 -19.04
CA LEU A 315 2.02 17.73 -18.48
C LEU A 315 3.44 17.32 -18.84
N LEU A 316 3.80 16.04 -18.67
CA LEU A 316 5.13 15.52 -19.00
C LEU A 316 5.48 15.65 -20.48
N ARG A 317 4.49 15.56 -21.38
CA ARG A 317 4.73 15.76 -22.84
C ARG A 317 5.06 17.20 -23.21
N LEU A 318 4.60 18.17 -22.44
CA LEU A 318 4.79 19.60 -22.69
C LEU A 318 5.99 20.18 -21.95
N ALA A 319 6.59 19.42 -21.03
CA ALA A 319 7.64 19.88 -20.16
C ALA A 319 9.03 19.38 -20.57
N VAL A 320 10.04 20.13 -20.18
CA VAL A 320 11.44 19.67 -20.26
C VAL A 320 11.83 19.13 -18.90
N VAL A 321 11.80 17.80 -18.77
CA VAL A 321 12.22 17.09 -17.56
C VAL A 321 13.51 16.32 -17.85
N ARG A 322 14.50 16.47 -16.97
CA ARG A 322 15.75 15.72 -17.02
C ARG A 322 15.97 15.04 -15.68
N TYR A 323 16.33 13.77 -15.71
CA TYR A 323 16.70 12.99 -14.52
C TYR A 323 18.20 12.75 -14.51
N TYR A 324 18.83 12.75 -13.33
CA TYR A 324 20.29 12.63 -13.15
C TYR A 324 20.68 11.40 -12.31
N PHE A 325 19.87 10.32 -12.36
CA PHE A 325 20.10 9.06 -11.67
C PHE A 325 19.79 7.85 -12.53
#